data_c2335cc822a4a8b47e7e6463b638f696
#
_entry.id   c2335cc822a4a8b47e7e6463b638f696
#
_cell.length_a   1.000
_cell.length_b   1.000
_cell.length_c   1.000
_cell.angle_alpha   90.00
_cell.angle_beta   90.00
_cell.angle_gamma   90.00
#
_symmetry.space_group_name_H-M   'P 1'
#
loop_
_entity.id
_entity.type
_entity.pdbx_description
1 polymer ?
#
loop_
_entity_poly.entity_id
_entity_poly.type
_entity_poly.pdbx_seq_one_letter_code
_entity_poly.pdbx_strand_id
1 'polypeptide(L)'
;MKYPKNELAQLVIASLVSQNLEDVIVSPGSRNAPLTIGLTSHPKINTYSIVDERCAAFVALGMAQQKRKPVALLCTSGSALLNYYPAIAEAFYSEIPLVVLSADRPEHYVDIGDGQTIRQKNVFENHSLFNANLREGDFSSNKEKLESALFKAHLGKGPVHINIPFEEPLYDTTPTLLELESKAPFNSNDMFLEETPLEVDFLQEHADVWN
;
A
#
# COMPACT_ATOMS: atom_id res chain seq x y z
N MET A 1 -12.06 14.58 14.90
CA MET A 1 -11.27 13.94 13.83
C MET A 1 -11.53 14.67 12.51
N LYS A 2 -10.59 14.70 11.60
CA LYS A 2 -10.78 15.32 10.29
C LYS A 2 -10.48 14.28 9.21
N TYR A 3 -11.46 14.02 8.36
CA TYR A 3 -11.29 13.11 7.23
C TYR A 3 -11.40 13.88 5.91
N PRO A 4 -10.81 13.39 4.82
CA PRO A 4 -10.95 14.05 3.52
C PRO A 4 -12.42 14.05 3.09
N LYS A 5 -12.87 15.12 2.43
CA LYS A 5 -14.19 15.15 1.79
C LYS A 5 -14.21 14.31 0.50
N ASN A 6 -13.06 14.08 -0.11
CA ASN A 6 -12.92 13.26 -1.32
C ASN A 6 -13.34 11.81 -1.06
N GLU A 7 -14.34 11.33 -1.80
CA GLU A 7 -14.97 10.01 -1.63
C GLU A 7 -14.00 8.86 -1.88
N LEU A 8 -13.12 9.00 -2.87
CA LEU A 8 -12.12 7.97 -3.19
C LEU A 8 -11.09 7.82 -2.06
N ALA A 9 -10.64 8.94 -1.48
CA ALA A 9 -9.76 8.92 -0.33
C ALA A 9 -10.45 8.29 0.90
N GLN A 10 -11.73 8.60 1.14
CA GLN A 10 -12.50 7.98 2.20
C GLN A 10 -12.63 6.46 2.01
N LEU A 11 -12.92 6.01 0.79
CA LEU A 11 -13.03 4.59 0.47
C LEU A 11 -11.70 3.86 0.74
N VAL A 12 -10.56 4.44 0.31
CA VAL A 12 -9.24 3.85 0.57
C VAL A 12 -8.97 3.74 2.06
N ILE A 13 -9.15 4.82 2.83
CA ILE A 13 -8.90 4.84 4.29
C ILE A 13 -9.81 3.81 4.98
N ALA A 14 -11.10 3.81 4.67
CA ALA A 14 -12.05 2.88 5.26
C ALA A 14 -11.70 1.41 4.94
N SER A 15 -11.21 1.14 3.72
CA SER A 15 -10.77 -0.20 3.31
C SER A 15 -9.55 -0.66 4.11
N LEU A 16 -8.54 0.22 4.31
CA LEU A 16 -7.36 -0.09 5.11
C LEU A 16 -7.75 -0.40 6.57
N VAL A 17 -8.61 0.44 7.15
CA VAL A 17 -9.11 0.25 8.53
C VAL A 17 -9.91 -1.03 8.68
N SER A 18 -10.79 -1.35 7.73
CA SER A 18 -11.62 -2.57 7.76
C SER A 18 -10.79 -3.85 7.70
N GLN A 19 -9.59 -3.78 7.10
CA GLN A 19 -8.65 -4.89 6.98
C GLN A 19 -7.56 -4.88 8.06
N ASN A 20 -7.69 -4.05 9.11
CA ASN A 20 -6.71 -3.94 10.20
C ASN A 20 -5.27 -3.64 9.75
N LEU A 21 -5.11 -2.84 8.69
CA LEU A 21 -3.82 -2.30 8.36
C LEU A 21 -3.50 -1.14 9.32
N GLU A 22 -2.51 -1.34 10.19
CA GLU A 22 -2.23 -0.46 11.32
C GLU A 22 -1.11 0.56 11.04
N ASP A 23 -0.12 0.19 10.24
CA ASP A 23 1.09 0.99 10.07
C ASP A 23 1.20 1.58 8.68
N VAL A 24 1.39 2.89 8.60
CA VAL A 24 1.55 3.62 7.33
C VAL A 24 2.75 4.55 7.40
N ILE A 25 3.70 4.38 6.49
CA ILE A 25 4.82 5.31 6.30
C ILE A 25 4.41 6.34 5.26
N VAL A 26 4.48 7.61 5.61
CA VAL A 26 4.05 8.73 4.79
C VAL A 26 5.24 9.55 4.34
N SER A 27 5.46 9.61 3.02
CA SER A 27 6.33 10.63 2.40
C SER A 27 5.44 11.82 2.00
N PRO A 28 5.57 12.98 2.66
CA PRO A 28 4.62 14.08 2.53
C PRO A 28 4.69 14.74 1.15
N GLY A 29 3.53 15.12 0.63
CA GLY A 29 3.38 15.86 -0.62
C GLY A 29 1.95 16.40 -0.78
N SER A 30 1.73 17.28 -1.74
CA SER A 30 0.42 17.90 -1.93
C SER A 30 -0.63 16.95 -2.46
N ARG A 31 -0.29 16.09 -3.45
CA ARG A 31 -1.28 15.22 -4.09
C ARG A 31 -1.79 14.11 -3.14
N ASN A 32 -0.97 13.66 -2.20
CA ASN A 32 -1.40 12.67 -1.21
C ASN A 32 -2.05 13.29 0.05
N ALA A 33 -2.28 14.61 0.08
CA ALA A 33 -2.89 15.29 1.22
C ALA A 33 -4.24 14.67 1.67
N PRO A 34 -5.17 14.28 0.78
CA PRO A 34 -6.42 13.66 1.22
C PRO A 34 -6.20 12.40 2.05
N LEU A 35 -5.28 11.53 1.64
CA LEU A 35 -4.95 10.33 2.39
C LEU A 35 -4.19 10.65 3.68
N THR A 36 -3.21 11.54 3.61
CA THR A 36 -2.42 11.96 4.78
C THR A 36 -3.30 12.52 5.88
N ILE A 37 -4.25 13.41 5.55
CA ILE A 37 -5.19 14.01 6.51
C ILE A 37 -6.01 12.92 7.22
N GLY A 38 -6.57 11.99 6.46
CA GLY A 38 -7.44 10.97 7.03
C GLY A 38 -6.68 9.92 7.84
N LEU A 39 -5.55 9.44 7.31
CA LEU A 39 -4.73 8.43 7.98
C LEU A 39 -4.14 8.93 9.30
N THR A 40 -3.62 10.16 9.33
CA THR A 40 -3.08 10.79 10.55
C THR A 40 -4.14 11.12 11.59
N SER A 41 -5.41 11.24 11.18
CA SER A 41 -6.53 11.52 12.07
C SER A 41 -7.17 10.26 12.65
N HIS A 42 -6.92 9.08 12.07
CA HIS A 42 -7.61 7.85 12.44
C HIS A 42 -6.91 7.13 13.61
N PRO A 43 -7.65 6.82 14.72
CA PRO A 43 -7.05 6.34 15.98
C PRO A 43 -6.45 4.92 15.90
N LYS A 44 -6.83 4.12 14.89
CA LYS A 44 -6.32 2.76 14.69
C LYS A 44 -5.10 2.71 13.76
N ILE A 45 -4.65 3.84 13.23
CA ILE A 45 -3.55 3.90 12.27
C ILE A 45 -2.36 4.63 12.89
N ASN A 46 -1.22 3.98 12.91
CA ASN A 46 0.06 4.55 13.26
C ASN A 46 0.71 5.13 12.02
N THR A 47 0.96 6.42 11.99
CA THR A 47 1.63 7.07 10.86
C THR A 47 3.05 7.48 11.22
N TYR A 48 3.98 7.22 10.31
CA TYR A 48 5.39 7.57 10.43
C TYR A 48 5.80 8.44 9.27
N SER A 49 6.23 9.68 9.52
CA SER A 49 6.64 10.61 8.46
C SER A 49 8.12 10.42 8.13
N ILE A 50 8.41 10.05 6.88
CA ILE A 50 9.76 9.93 6.33
C ILE A 50 9.79 10.62 4.98
N VAL A 51 10.56 11.71 4.88
CA VAL A 51 10.53 12.60 3.70
C VAL A 51 11.13 11.95 2.46
N ASP A 52 12.25 11.24 2.60
CA ASP A 52 12.90 10.54 1.49
C ASP A 52 12.15 9.22 1.21
N GLU A 53 11.57 9.09 0.03
CA GLU A 53 10.75 7.94 -0.36
C GLU A 53 11.54 6.63 -0.37
N ARG A 54 12.79 6.65 -0.81
CA ARG A 54 13.62 5.44 -0.81
C ARG A 54 13.88 4.96 0.61
N CYS A 55 14.23 5.86 1.52
CA CYS A 55 14.38 5.53 2.94
C CYS A 55 13.07 5.03 3.54
N ALA A 56 11.95 5.69 3.23
CA ALA A 56 10.61 5.30 3.67
C ALA A 56 10.28 3.85 3.27
N ALA A 57 10.58 3.48 2.03
CA ALA A 57 10.29 2.16 1.51
C ALA A 57 11.11 1.05 2.21
N PHE A 58 12.39 1.26 2.47
CA PHE A 58 13.22 0.29 3.20
C PHE A 58 12.86 0.21 4.68
N VAL A 59 12.42 1.31 5.31
CA VAL A 59 11.88 1.27 6.68
C VAL A 59 10.60 0.44 6.72
N ALA A 60 9.66 0.65 5.77
CA ALA A 60 8.45 -0.14 5.68
C ALA A 60 8.73 -1.63 5.46
N LEU A 61 9.69 -1.95 4.57
CA LEU A 61 10.13 -3.32 4.31
C LEU A 61 10.63 -3.99 5.59
N GLY A 62 11.52 -3.34 6.34
CA GLY A 62 12.01 -3.86 7.61
C GLY A 62 10.91 -4.02 8.67
N MET A 63 9.96 -3.07 8.73
CA MET A 63 8.80 -3.16 9.63
C MET A 63 7.89 -4.35 9.26
N ALA A 64 7.56 -4.51 7.96
CA ALA A 64 6.72 -5.60 7.49
C ALA A 64 7.37 -6.98 7.75
N GLN A 65 8.66 -7.09 7.51
CA GLN A 65 9.44 -8.30 7.78
C GLN A 65 9.43 -8.67 9.28
N GLN A 66 9.65 -7.71 10.16
CA GLN A 66 9.68 -7.96 11.61
C GLN A 66 8.29 -8.24 12.18
N LYS A 67 7.28 -7.51 11.74
CA LYS A 67 5.91 -7.69 12.21
C LYS A 67 5.19 -8.87 11.56
N ARG A 68 5.68 -9.38 10.43
CA ARG A 68 5.01 -10.38 9.59
C ARG A 68 3.58 -9.97 9.23
N LYS A 69 3.37 -8.67 9.01
CA LYS A 69 2.10 -8.05 8.66
C LYS A 69 2.30 -7.02 7.56
N PRO A 70 1.28 -6.74 6.75
CA PRO A 70 1.37 -5.68 5.76
C PRO A 70 1.64 -4.31 6.39
N VAL A 71 2.57 -3.56 5.79
CA VAL A 71 2.84 -2.16 6.11
C VAL A 71 2.56 -1.33 4.86
N ALA A 72 1.86 -0.20 5.01
CA ALA A 72 1.59 0.69 3.89
C ALA A 72 2.67 1.75 3.72
N LEU A 73 2.87 2.13 2.46
CA LEU A 73 3.69 3.25 2.00
C LEU A 73 2.79 4.25 1.30
N LEU A 74 2.92 5.53 1.60
CA LEU A 74 2.14 6.58 0.95
C LEU A 74 3.06 7.67 0.40
N CYS A 75 2.99 7.93 -0.90
CA CYS A 75 3.68 9.05 -1.55
C CYS A 75 2.78 9.90 -2.43
N THR A 76 3.30 11.06 -2.82
CA THR A 76 2.70 11.96 -3.79
C THR A 76 2.88 11.42 -5.22
N SER A 77 2.37 12.17 -6.22
CA SER A 77 2.47 11.80 -7.63
C SER A 77 3.87 12.00 -8.22
N GLY A 78 4.11 11.43 -9.38
CA GLY A 78 5.31 11.62 -10.16
C GLY A 78 6.47 10.70 -9.76
N SER A 79 7.70 11.19 -9.94
CA SER A 79 8.92 10.42 -9.68
C SER A 79 9.13 10.00 -8.21
N ALA A 80 8.40 10.57 -7.27
CA ALA A 80 8.34 10.14 -5.87
C ALA A 80 8.11 8.63 -5.77
N LEU A 81 7.10 8.13 -6.47
CA LEU A 81 6.74 6.72 -6.53
C LEU A 81 7.89 5.82 -7.00
N LEU A 82 8.68 6.28 -7.96
CA LEU A 82 9.78 5.48 -8.53
C LEU A 82 10.91 5.21 -7.51
N ASN A 83 11.04 6.05 -6.48
CA ASN A 83 12.03 5.85 -5.43
C ASN A 83 11.71 4.65 -4.54
N TYR A 84 10.47 4.17 -4.53
CA TYR A 84 10.09 2.94 -3.83
C TYR A 84 10.56 1.67 -4.54
N TYR A 85 10.87 1.74 -5.84
CA TYR A 85 11.09 0.56 -6.67
C TYR A 85 12.16 -0.41 -6.13
N PRO A 86 13.33 0.02 -5.65
CA PRO A 86 14.32 -0.91 -5.10
C PRO A 86 13.80 -1.76 -3.94
N ALA A 87 13.05 -1.14 -3.01
CA ALA A 87 12.47 -1.87 -1.88
C ALA A 87 11.28 -2.76 -2.31
N ILE A 88 10.50 -2.33 -3.32
CA ILE A 88 9.41 -3.14 -3.88
C ILE A 88 9.95 -4.40 -4.57
N ALA A 89 11.04 -4.28 -5.34
CA ALA A 89 11.69 -5.43 -5.95
C ALA A 89 12.21 -6.41 -4.89
N GLU A 90 12.87 -5.90 -3.84
CA GLU A 90 13.31 -6.72 -2.71
C GLU A 90 12.14 -7.40 -2.01
N ALA A 91 11.06 -6.65 -1.72
CA ALA A 91 9.86 -7.19 -1.09
C ALA A 91 9.21 -8.30 -1.91
N PHE A 92 9.24 -8.19 -3.25
CA PHE A 92 8.68 -9.20 -4.15
C PHE A 92 9.42 -10.52 -4.07
N TYR A 93 10.77 -10.50 -4.18
CA TYR A 93 11.59 -11.72 -4.15
C TYR A 93 11.75 -12.29 -2.74
N SER A 94 11.63 -11.46 -1.71
CA SER A 94 11.70 -11.88 -0.30
C SER A 94 10.32 -12.18 0.31
N GLU A 95 9.25 -12.16 -0.50
CA GLU A 95 7.87 -12.44 -0.06
C GLU A 95 7.42 -11.57 1.12
N ILE A 96 7.83 -10.28 1.15
CA ILE A 96 7.49 -9.34 2.23
C ILE A 96 6.26 -8.51 1.83
N PRO A 97 5.19 -8.49 2.65
CA PRO A 97 3.96 -7.79 2.30
C PRO A 97 4.09 -6.27 2.45
N LEU A 98 4.03 -5.54 1.35
CA LEU A 98 3.94 -4.09 1.32
C LEU A 98 2.69 -3.63 0.57
N VAL A 99 2.03 -2.57 1.07
CA VAL A 99 0.90 -1.93 0.40
C VAL A 99 1.32 -0.54 -0.06
N VAL A 100 1.61 -0.39 -1.35
CA VAL A 100 2.02 0.91 -1.91
C VAL A 100 0.79 1.70 -2.30
N LEU A 101 0.60 2.86 -1.67
CA LEU A 101 -0.44 3.84 -1.96
C LEU A 101 0.22 5.01 -2.70
N SER A 102 0.01 5.14 -3.99
CA SER A 102 0.49 6.29 -4.75
C SER A 102 -0.65 7.24 -5.09
N ALA A 103 -0.58 8.46 -4.62
CA ALA A 103 -1.43 9.50 -5.14
C ALA A 103 -1.03 9.81 -6.59
N ASP A 104 -2.01 10.03 -7.46
CA ASP A 104 -1.78 10.30 -8.88
C ASP A 104 -2.52 11.56 -9.33
N ARG A 105 -2.14 12.07 -10.47
CA ARG A 105 -2.95 13.03 -11.24
C ARG A 105 -4.09 12.31 -11.94
N PRO A 106 -5.23 12.97 -12.20
CA PRO A 106 -6.25 12.45 -13.09
C PRO A 106 -5.69 12.09 -14.48
N GLU A 107 -6.28 11.11 -15.12
CA GLU A 107 -5.75 10.53 -16.37
C GLU A 107 -5.56 11.56 -17.49
N HIS A 108 -6.39 12.62 -17.54
CA HIS A 108 -6.32 13.65 -18.55
C HIS A 108 -5.11 14.60 -18.39
N TYR A 109 -4.39 14.56 -17.26
CA TYR A 109 -3.13 15.27 -17.06
C TYR A 109 -1.89 14.46 -17.46
N VAL A 110 -2.06 13.17 -17.73
CA VAL A 110 -0.93 12.30 -18.10
C VAL A 110 -0.51 12.56 -19.55
N ASP A 111 0.80 12.67 -19.77
CA ASP A 111 1.44 12.86 -21.09
C ASP A 111 1.15 14.22 -21.81
N ILE A 112 0.66 15.22 -21.09
CA ILE A 112 0.45 16.57 -21.64
C ILE A 112 1.47 17.60 -21.16
N GLY A 113 2.49 17.17 -20.39
CA GLY A 113 3.52 18.06 -19.84
C GLY A 113 3.15 18.71 -18.50
N ASP A 114 2.10 18.23 -17.82
CA ASP A 114 1.77 18.68 -16.47
C ASP A 114 2.87 18.29 -15.48
N GLY A 115 3.21 19.21 -14.58
CA GLY A 115 4.29 19.05 -13.64
C GLY A 115 4.04 17.90 -12.65
N GLN A 116 5.10 17.14 -12.35
CA GLN A 116 5.08 16.03 -11.40
C GLN A 116 4.06 14.94 -11.77
N THR A 117 3.96 14.65 -13.07
CA THR A 117 3.07 13.65 -13.67
C THR A 117 3.88 12.66 -14.48
N ILE A 118 3.65 11.38 -14.25
CA ILE A 118 4.25 10.26 -14.99
C ILE A 118 3.20 9.18 -15.24
N ARG A 119 3.52 8.17 -16.04
CA ARG A 119 2.66 6.98 -16.21
C ARG A 119 2.78 6.07 -15.00
N GLN A 120 1.89 6.25 -13.99
CA GLN A 120 1.92 5.48 -12.74
C GLN A 120 1.18 4.14 -12.80
N LYS A 121 0.21 4.01 -13.72
CA LYS A 121 -0.54 2.76 -13.89
C LYS A 121 0.41 1.59 -14.12
N ASN A 122 0.28 0.55 -13.30
CA ASN A 122 1.05 -0.69 -13.40
C ASN A 122 2.58 -0.49 -13.35
N VAL A 123 3.07 0.60 -12.76
CA VAL A 123 4.51 0.91 -12.74
C VAL A 123 5.35 -0.20 -12.07
N PHE A 124 4.75 -0.95 -11.14
CA PHE A 124 5.38 -2.09 -10.46
C PHE A 124 4.92 -3.46 -11.00
N GLU A 125 4.37 -3.54 -12.20
CA GLU A 125 3.74 -4.76 -12.72
C GLU A 125 4.65 -5.99 -12.64
N ASN A 126 5.94 -5.82 -12.90
CA ASN A 126 6.91 -6.93 -12.85
C ASN A 126 7.29 -7.36 -11.43
N HIS A 127 7.00 -6.55 -10.40
CA HIS A 127 7.43 -6.79 -9.03
C HIS A 127 6.30 -6.48 -8.02
N SER A 128 5.06 -6.82 -8.39
CA SER A 128 3.92 -6.72 -7.48
C SER A 128 2.92 -7.82 -7.75
N LEU A 129 2.24 -8.28 -6.71
CA LEU A 129 1.21 -9.33 -6.81
C LEU A 129 -0.09 -8.80 -7.42
N PHE A 130 -0.32 -7.50 -7.31
CA PHE A 130 -1.53 -6.86 -7.83
C PHE A 130 -1.34 -5.35 -7.99
N ASN A 131 -1.92 -4.79 -9.05
CA ASN A 131 -1.97 -3.37 -9.30
C ASN A 131 -3.44 -2.91 -9.38
N ALA A 132 -3.91 -2.21 -8.36
CA ALA A 132 -5.24 -1.60 -8.31
C ALA A 132 -5.16 -0.17 -8.85
N ASN A 133 -5.57 0.03 -10.09
CA ASN A 133 -5.71 1.37 -10.65
C ASN A 133 -7.14 1.86 -10.39
N LEU A 134 -7.30 2.79 -9.43
CA LEU A 134 -8.59 3.33 -9.05
C LEU A 134 -9.04 4.42 -10.01
N ARG A 135 -10.33 4.75 -9.98
CA ARG A 135 -10.94 5.82 -10.80
C ARG A 135 -11.94 6.60 -9.97
N GLU A 136 -11.95 7.92 -10.10
CA GLU A 136 -12.99 8.74 -9.49
C GLU A 136 -14.38 8.35 -10.03
N GLY A 137 -15.38 8.39 -9.17
CA GLY A 137 -16.78 8.08 -9.51
C GLY A 137 -17.13 6.60 -9.70
N ASP A 138 -16.16 5.67 -9.62
CA ASP A 138 -16.38 4.23 -9.81
C ASP A 138 -16.27 3.47 -8.48
N PHE A 139 -17.21 3.74 -7.56
CA PHE A 139 -17.14 3.22 -6.19
C PHE A 139 -17.10 1.68 -6.13
N SER A 140 -17.97 1.00 -6.89
CA SER A 140 -18.08 -0.48 -6.84
C SER A 140 -16.79 -1.17 -7.31
N SER A 141 -16.30 -0.79 -8.50
CA SER A 141 -15.06 -1.35 -9.07
C SER A 141 -13.85 -1.00 -8.20
N ASN A 142 -13.78 0.21 -7.64
CA ASN A 142 -12.70 0.59 -6.74
C ASN A 142 -12.70 -0.25 -5.46
N LYS A 143 -13.87 -0.51 -4.88
CA LYS A 143 -14.02 -1.36 -3.69
C LYS A 143 -13.51 -2.78 -3.98
N GLU A 144 -13.91 -3.39 -5.09
CA GLU A 144 -13.45 -4.72 -5.49
C GLU A 144 -11.93 -4.79 -5.69
N LYS A 145 -11.34 -3.77 -6.33
CA LYS A 145 -9.90 -3.67 -6.53
C LYS A 145 -9.14 -3.52 -5.21
N LEU A 146 -9.66 -2.70 -4.28
CA LEU A 146 -9.07 -2.51 -2.95
C LEU A 146 -9.15 -3.81 -2.13
N GLU A 147 -10.31 -4.47 -2.11
CA GLU A 147 -10.48 -5.77 -1.46
C GLU A 147 -9.48 -6.80 -2.01
N SER A 148 -9.33 -6.87 -3.34
CA SER A 148 -8.40 -7.80 -4.00
C SER A 148 -6.94 -7.50 -3.68
N ALA A 149 -6.54 -6.21 -3.69
CA ALA A 149 -5.18 -5.80 -3.35
C ALA A 149 -4.85 -6.11 -1.89
N LEU A 150 -5.72 -5.72 -0.97
CA LEU A 150 -5.50 -5.91 0.46
C LEU A 150 -5.53 -7.40 0.85
N PHE A 151 -6.42 -8.18 0.22
CA PHE A 151 -6.42 -9.64 0.38
C PHE A 151 -5.07 -10.25 0.00
N LYS A 152 -4.53 -9.91 -1.19
CA LYS A 152 -3.23 -10.41 -1.64
C LYS A 152 -2.07 -9.96 -0.75
N ALA A 153 -2.12 -8.73 -0.24
CA ALA A 153 -1.12 -8.26 0.73
C ALA A 153 -1.17 -9.06 2.04
N HIS A 154 -2.37 -9.37 2.54
CA HIS A 154 -2.54 -10.18 3.75
C HIS A 154 -2.12 -11.64 3.56
N LEU A 155 -2.19 -12.19 2.34
CA LEU A 155 -1.61 -13.50 2.02
C LEU A 155 -0.08 -13.53 2.21
N GLY A 156 0.55 -12.37 2.43
CA GLY A 156 1.90 -12.25 2.93
C GLY A 156 3.02 -12.61 1.97
N LYS A 157 2.72 -12.72 0.67
CA LYS A 157 3.70 -13.22 -0.31
C LYS A 157 4.27 -12.15 -1.24
N GLY A 158 4.17 -10.86 -0.87
CA GLY A 158 4.80 -9.79 -1.63
C GLY A 158 4.00 -8.50 -1.68
N PRO A 159 4.51 -7.49 -2.40
CA PRO A 159 3.92 -6.16 -2.45
C PRO A 159 2.72 -6.08 -3.39
N VAL A 160 1.83 -5.13 -3.09
CA VAL A 160 0.74 -4.69 -3.95
C VAL A 160 0.80 -3.20 -4.18
N HIS A 161 0.27 -2.72 -5.31
CA HIS A 161 0.22 -1.30 -5.64
C HIS A 161 -1.21 -0.83 -5.83
N ILE A 162 -1.55 0.28 -5.21
CA ILE A 162 -2.84 0.97 -5.32
C ILE A 162 -2.56 2.38 -5.84
N ASN A 163 -2.89 2.64 -7.10
CA ASN A 163 -2.76 3.95 -7.74
C ASN A 163 -4.07 4.72 -7.63
N ILE A 164 -4.02 5.94 -7.06
CA ILE A 164 -5.19 6.67 -6.59
C ILE A 164 -5.18 8.08 -7.18
N PRO A 165 -5.93 8.34 -8.26
CA PRO A 165 -6.02 9.68 -8.84
C PRO A 165 -6.84 10.59 -7.94
N PHE A 166 -6.38 11.83 -7.78
CA PHE A 166 -7.09 12.87 -7.06
C PHE A 166 -7.19 14.15 -7.89
N GLU A 167 -8.43 14.60 -8.12
CA GLU A 167 -8.74 15.94 -8.61
C GLU A 167 -8.76 16.95 -7.47
N GLU A 168 -8.54 18.22 -7.76
CA GLU A 168 -8.69 19.29 -6.78
C GLU A 168 -10.17 19.62 -6.51
N PRO A 169 -10.52 20.02 -5.30
CA PRO A 169 -9.68 20.41 -4.15
C PRO A 169 -9.18 19.24 -3.29
N LEU A 170 -7.92 19.33 -2.80
CA LEU A 170 -7.27 18.26 -2.06
C LEU A 170 -7.42 18.34 -0.52
N TYR A 171 -7.77 19.53 -0.01
CA TYR A 171 -7.69 19.82 1.43
C TYR A 171 -9.04 19.90 2.13
N ASP A 172 -10.13 19.72 1.42
CA ASP A 172 -11.47 19.74 1.99
C ASP A 172 -11.70 18.59 2.95
N THR A 173 -12.27 18.89 4.12
CA THR A 173 -12.45 17.91 5.19
C THR A 173 -13.90 17.80 5.67
N THR A 174 -14.22 16.64 6.23
CA THR A 174 -15.47 16.30 6.91
C THR A 174 -15.19 15.67 8.27
N PRO A 175 -16.10 15.73 9.25
CA PRO A 175 -15.89 15.10 10.55
C PRO A 175 -16.06 13.58 10.56
N THR A 176 -16.67 13.00 9.52
CA THR A 176 -17.04 11.59 9.46
C THR A 176 -16.25 10.84 8.40
N LEU A 177 -15.86 9.62 8.70
CA LEU A 177 -15.31 8.66 7.74
C LEU A 177 -16.46 7.79 7.20
N LEU A 178 -16.36 7.38 5.95
CA LEU A 178 -17.21 6.36 5.35
C LEU A 178 -17.13 5.07 6.16
N GLU A 179 -18.28 4.51 6.52
CA GLU A 179 -18.35 3.21 7.15
C GLU A 179 -18.51 2.12 6.08
N LEU A 180 -17.61 1.16 6.10
CA LEU A 180 -17.72 -0.07 5.31
C LEU A 180 -18.20 -1.19 6.24
N GLU A 181 -19.11 -2.04 5.74
CA GLU A 181 -19.44 -3.27 6.43
C GLU A 181 -18.15 -4.07 6.66
N SER A 182 -17.87 -4.33 7.93
CA SER A 182 -16.68 -5.12 8.32
C SER A 182 -16.91 -6.57 7.85
N LYS A 183 -16.24 -6.95 6.78
CA LYS A 183 -15.97 -8.37 6.56
C LYS A 183 -14.99 -8.78 7.66
N ALA A 184 -15.17 -9.98 8.24
CA ALA A 184 -14.25 -10.48 9.25
C ALA A 184 -12.80 -10.25 8.78
N PRO A 185 -11.95 -9.60 9.59
CA PRO A 185 -10.57 -9.37 9.21
C PRO A 185 -9.92 -10.73 8.93
N PHE A 186 -9.09 -10.78 7.90
CA PHE A 186 -8.30 -11.99 7.64
C PHE A 186 -7.47 -12.29 8.88
N ASN A 187 -7.71 -13.43 9.49
CA ASN A 187 -6.94 -13.84 10.65
C ASN A 187 -5.62 -14.41 10.11
N SER A 188 -4.52 -13.73 10.37
CA SER A 188 -3.19 -14.18 9.95
C SER A 188 -2.84 -15.58 10.47
N ASN A 189 -3.49 -16.02 11.56
CA ASN A 189 -3.30 -17.35 12.11
C ASN A 189 -3.95 -18.45 11.27
N ASP A 190 -4.92 -18.13 10.40
CA ASP A 190 -5.57 -19.12 9.54
C ASP A 190 -4.79 -19.36 8.23
N MET A 191 -3.69 -18.64 8.02
CA MET A 191 -2.98 -18.64 6.74
C MET A 191 -1.50 -19.01 6.79
N PHE A 192 -0.93 -19.19 7.96
CA PHE A 192 0.30 -19.96 8.08
C PHE A 192 -0.10 -21.43 7.89
N LEU A 193 -0.27 -21.83 6.63
CA LEU A 193 -0.10 -23.24 6.28
C LEU A 193 1.17 -23.68 7.00
N GLU A 194 1.05 -24.74 7.81
CA GLU A 194 2.14 -25.38 8.52
C GLU A 194 3.42 -25.21 7.70
N GLU A 195 4.40 -24.48 8.25
CA GLU A 195 5.77 -24.63 7.77
C GLU A 195 6.00 -26.13 7.79
N THR A 196 5.97 -26.77 6.63
CA THR A 196 6.47 -28.12 6.51
C THR A 196 7.87 -28.04 7.12
N PRO A 197 8.15 -28.72 8.23
CA PRO A 197 9.48 -28.68 8.80
C PRO A 197 10.41 -29.05 7.66
N LEU A 198 11.38 -28.18 7.34
CA LEU A 198 12.45 -28.52 6.41
C LEU A 198 12.99 -29.84 6.92
N GLU A 199 12.80 -30.91 6.12
CA GLU A 199 13.29 -32.22 6.50
C GLU A 199 14.79 -32.03 6.80
N VAL A 200 15.17 -32.35 8.02
CA VAL A 200 16.56 -32.17 8.50
C VAL A 200 17.54 -32.89 7.60
N ASP A 201 17.10 -33.91 6.88
CA ASP A 201 17.87 -34.66 5.89
C ASP A 201 18.34 -33.80 4.72
N PHE A 202 17.56 -32.81 4.23
CA PHE A 202 18.01 -31.93 3.14
C PHE A 202 19.22 -31.10 3.53
N LEU A 203 19.29 -30.63 4.77
CA LEU A 203 20.42 -29.83 5.25
C LEU A 203 21.66 -30.70 5.49
N GLN A 204 21.50 -31.97 5.85
CA GLN A 204 22.64 -32.91 6.02
C GLN A 204 23.21 -33.38 4.68
N GLU A 205 22.36 -33.64 3.68
CA GLU A 205 22.81 -34.02 2.33
C GLU A 205 23.56 -32.90 1.60
N HIS A 206 23.34 -31.64 1.96
CA HIS A 206 23.93 -30.49 1.28
C HIS A 206 24.93 -29.70 2.15
N ALA A 207 25.26 -30.20 3.34
CA ALA A 207 26.21 -29.53 4.25
C ALA A 207 27.60 -29.33 3.62
N ASP A 208 28.01 -30.25 2.73
CA ASP A 208 29.31 -30.19 2.03
C ASP A 208 29.39 -29.10 0.94
N VAL A 209 28.25 -28.51 0.56
CA VAL A 209 28.19 -27.43 -0.44
C VAL A 209 28.48 -26.06 0.20
N TRP A 210 28.34 -25.95 1.53
CA TRP A 210 28.45 -24.69 2.28
C TRP A 210 29.77 -24.55 3.07
N ASN A 211 30.66 -25.56 3.03
CA ASN A 211 32.01 -25.54 3.56
C ASN A 211 33.04 -25.46 2.43
#